data_cf7c45f1c9065625693f698a5c2408e6
#
_entry.id   cf7c45f1c9065625693f698a5c2408e6
#
_cell.length_a   1.000
_cell.length_b   1.000
_cell.length_c   1.000
_cell.angle_alpha   90.00
_cell.angle_beta   90.00
_cell.angle_gamma   90.00
#
_symmetry.space_group_name_H-M   'P 1'
#
loop_
_entity.id
_entity.type
_entity.pdbx_description
1 polymer ?
#
loop_
_entity_poly.entity_id
_entity_poly.type
_entity_poly.pdbx_seq_one_letter_code
_entity_poly.pdbx_strand_id
1 'polypeptide(L)'
;VRDTATKALVVLLASRPELASALWLRFKNLDDAYVTERLVAAIYGAAMQGRWSANGLFFVAKDLHADLFASVDFPANILTRDHARGLVRYAESQGVLPEDFDSYLINPPYGSAWPIEHITEEKIESYERDEITRSTVFDGDFARYQLDYAVNDWSAAAKLSGPIPTARDLAQRWFDTFCITASPEMLAAHRALLAVMSEASNDSYWTLRPLIDKAKAAFRAAVGEQVFAQWSAEASNWYQTGMFQGAVHLRDEPAQFNLAWARRWVCKRAHDLGWSEALHGDFDASIRNDRHTHAVERIGKKYQWIALYELCARMTDNLQPLPGRDEAGDIMRLRNIDPSLLVTQTEDDGWRRFEEASFWVPPEPDLKPVAADQALDWLNVNQD
;
A
#
# COMPACT_ATOMS: atom_id res chain seq x y z
N VAL A 1 8.79 -14.02 -15.55
CA VAL A 1 8.46 -13.21 -16.77
C VAL A 1 8.52 -11.71 -16.46
N ARG A 2 7.80 -11.21 -15.44
CA ARG A 2 7.74 -9.77 -15.10
C ARG A 2 9.10 -9.15 -14.88
N ASP A 3 9.88 -9.68 -13.96
CA ASP A 3 11.18 -9.11 -13.59
C ASP A 3 12.18 -9.26 -14.71
N THR A 4 12.12 -10.36 -15.46
CA THR A 4 12.90 -10.57 -16.68
C THR A 4 12.58 -9.49 -17.73
N ALA A 5 11.30 -9.22 -17.99
CA ALA A 5 10.90 -8.18 -18.96
C ALA A 5 11.34 -6.78 -18.51
N THR A 6 11.20 -6.46 -17.21
CA THR A 6 11.67 -5.17 -16.67
C THR A 6 13.20 -5.04 -16.79
N LYS A 7 13.96 -6.09 -16.45
CA LYS A 7 15.42 -6.10 -16.60
C LYS A 7 15.86 -5.98 -18.07
N ALA A 8 15.18 -6.67 -18.98
CA ALA A 8 15.45 -6.54 -20.41
C ALA A 8 15.21 -5.10 -20.90
N LEU A 9 14.13 -4.46 -20.45
CA LEU A 9 13.86 -3.06 -20.75
C LEU A 9 14.92 -2.13 -20.15
N VAL A 10 15.39 -2.38 -18.92
CA VAL A 10 16.52 -1.65 -18.31
C VAL A 10 17.76 -1.70 -19.20
N VAL A 11 18.15 -2.89 -19.66
CA VAL A 11 19.35 -3.07 -20.52
C VAL A 11 19.18 -2.31 -21.84
N LEU A 12 18.01 -2.41 -22.47
CA LEU A 12 17.69 -1.70 -23.69
C LEU A 12 17.81 -0.18 -23.50
N LEU A 13 17.15 0.36 -22.49
CA LEU A 13 17.13 1.79 -22.23
C LEU A 13 18.48 2.33 -21.76
N ALA A 14 19.28 1.54 -21.07
CA ALA A 14 20.65 1.93 -20.70
C ALA A 14 21.54 2.19 -21.92
N SER A 15 21.33 1.46 -23.01
CA SER A 15 22.07 1.64 -24.27
C SER A 15 21.39 2.61 -25.25
N ARG A 16 20.12 2.97 -25.03
CA ARG A 16 19.30 3.79 -25.90
C ARG A 16 18.46 4.80 -25.09
N PRO A 17 19.10 5.78 -24.43
CA PRO A 17 18.41 6.73 -23.56
C PRO A 17 17.32 7.54 -24.27
N GLU A 18 17.45 7.77 -25.57
CA GLU A 18 16.45 8.45 -26.39
C GLU A 18 15.09 7.72 -26.42
N LEU A 19 15.10 6.41 -26.20
CA LEU A 19 13.87 5.63 -26.14
C LEU A 19 13.14 5.81 -24.80
N ALA A 20 13.82 6.22 -23.72
CA ALA A 20 13.21 6.38 -22.41
C ALA A 20 12.14 7.49 -22.42
N SER A 21 12.47 8.71 -22.91
CA SER A 21 11.49 9.78 -23.09
C SER A 21 10.39 9.39 -24.07
N ALA A 22 10.75 8.74 -25.20
CA ALA A 22 9.76 8.33 -26.19
C ALA A 22 8.75 7.32 -25.62
N LEU A 23 9.21 6.33 -24.85
CA LEU A 23 8.34 5.36 -24.18
C LEU A 23 7.50 6.02 -23.10
N TRP A 24 8.10 6.90 -22.29
CA TRP A 24 7.34 7.66 -21.30
C TRP A 24 6.20 8.43 -21.95
N LEU A 25 6.48 9.26 -22.94
CA LEU A 25 5.48 10.07 -23.66
C LEU A 25 4.38 9.19 -24.31
N ARG A 26 4.73 7.99 -24.74
CA ARG A 26 3.78 7.05 -25.34
C ARG A 26 2.82 6.43 -24.32
N PHE A 27 3.29 6.16 -23.11
CA PHE A 27 2.58 5.37 -22.10
C PHE A 27 2.12 6.15 -20.88
N LYS A 28 2.55 7.40 -20.67
CA LYS A 28 2.23 8.21 -19.48
C LYS A 28 0.72 8.40 -19.22
N ASN A 29 -0.10 8.38 -20.27
CA ASN A 29 -1.55 8.54 -20.18
C ASN A 29 -2.30 7.21 -20.19
N LEU A 30 -1.61 6.08 -20.05
CA LEU A 30 -2.26 4.79 -19.97
C LEU A 30 -2.88 4.62 -18.59
N ASP A 31 -4.17 4.28 -18.56
CA ASP A 31 -4.88 3.96 -17.31
C ASP A 31 -4.52 2.54 -16.82
N ASP A 32 -3.22 2.35 -16.53
CA ASP A 32 -2.66 1.12 -15.98
C ASP A 32 -1.49 1.44 -15.04
N ALA A 33 -1.80 1.47 -13.74
CA ALA A 33 -0.83 1.80 -12.70
C ALA A 33 0.36 0.83 -12.68
N TYR A 34 0.17 -0.43 -13.08
CA TYR A 34 1.23 -1.43 -13.12
C TYR A 34 2.22 -1.17 -14.26
N VAL A 35 1.72 -0.85 -15.45
CA VAL A 35 2.57 -0.49 -16.60
C VAL A 35 3.37 0.77 -16.28
N THR A 36 2.72 1.79 -15.71
CA THR A 36 3.38 3.04 -15.28
C THR A 36 4.50 2.75 -14.27
N GLU A 37 4.21 1.97 -13.22
CA GLU A 37 5.21 1.59 -12.22
C GLU A 37 6.42 0.88 -12.84
N ARG A 38 6.17 -0.12 -13.71
CA ARG A 38 7.26 -0.88 -14.34
C ARG A 38 8.07 -0.07 -15.32
N LEU A 39 7.45 0.85 -16.05
CA LEU A 39 8.13 1.74 -16.98
C LEU A 39 9.04 2.72 -16.22
N VAL A 40 8.52 3.37 -15.19
CA VAL A 40 9.31 4.31 -14.37
C VAL A 40 10.46 3.58 -13.68
N ALA A 41 10.21 2.38 -13.14
CA ALA A 41 11.25 1.53 -12.57
C ALA A 41 12.35 1.17 -13.58
N ALA A 42 11.96 0.82 -14.81
CA ALA A 42 12.92 0.47 -15.85
C ALA A 42 13.75 1.69 -16.30
N ILE A 43 13.13 2.85 -16.43
CA ILE A 43 13.81 4.12 -16.75
C ILE A 43 14.81 4.47 -15.66
N TYR A 44 14.40 4.41 -14.38
CA TYR A 44 15.29 4.65 -13.26
C TYR A 44 16.46 3.66 -13.23
N GLY A 45 16.19 2.35 -13.34
CA GLY A 45 17.23 1.34 -13.39
C GLY A 45 18.22 1.51 -14.54
N ALA A 46 17.75 1.97 -15.71
CA ALA A 46 18.60 2.27 -16.86
C ALA A 46 19.51 3.48 -16.62
N ALA A 47 18.97 4.55 -16.02
CA ALA A 47 19.74 5.73 -15.65
C ALA A 47 20.83 5.40 -14.64
N MET A 48 20.53 4.54 -13.65
CA MET A 48 21.49 4.11 -12.62
C MET A 48 22.66 3.29 -13.17
N GLN A 49 22.60 2.80 -14.42
CA GLN A 49 23.79 2.20 -15.07
C GLN A 49 24.86 3.23 -15.48
N GLY A 50 24.56 4.53 -15.33
CA GLY A 50 25.53 5.61 -15.55
C GLY A 50 26.02 5.80 -17.00
N ARG A 51 25.28 5.25 -17.98
CA ARG A 51 25.68 5.29 -19.41
C ARG A 51 25.05 6.42 -20.20
N TRP A 52 24.11 7.13 -19.59
CA TRP A 52 23.39 8.19 -20.25
C TRP A 52 24.24 9.47 -20.33
N SER A 53 24.11 10.19 -21.45
CA SER A 53 24.67 11.55 -21.55
C SER A 53 23.93 12.50 -20.61
N ALA A 54 24.58 13.59 -20.22
CA ALA A 54 23.95 14.64 -19.40
C ALA A 54 22.60 15.12 -20.00
N ASN A 55 22.55 15.33 -21.32
CA ASN A 55 21.31 15.72 -22.01
C ASN A 55 20.24 14.63 -21.93
N GLY A 56 20.60 13.36 -22.13
CA GLY A 56 19.64 12.24 -22.03
C GLY A 56 19.04 12.15 -20.65
N LEU A 57 19.87 12.22 -19.60
CA LEU A 57 19.40 12.22 -18.22
C LEU A 57 18.53 13.42 -17.89
N PHE A 58 18.93 14.61 -18.33
CA PHE A 58 18.14 15.86 -18.14
C PHE A 58 16.74 15.76 -18.71
N PHE A 59 16.60 15.37 -19.98
CA PHE A 59 15.28 15.33 -20.62
C PHE A 59 14.33 14.35 -19.93
N VAL A 60 14.81 13.15 -19.60
CA VAL A 60 13.97 12.15 -18.94
C VAL A 60 13.59 12.58 -17.53
N ALA A 61 14.52 13.13 -16.75
CA ALA A 61 14.23 13.65 -15.40
C ALA A 61 13.22 14.81 -15.46
N LYS A 62 13.36 15.73 -16.42
CA LYS A 62 12.44 16.83 -16.64
C LYS A 62 11.04 16.34 -17.01
N ASP A 63 10.93 15.37 -17.93
CA ASP A 63 9.64 14.84 -18.38
C ASP A 63 8.91 14.14 -17.22
N LEU A 64 9.59 13.28 -16.46
CA LEU A 64 9.02 12.62 -15.30
C LEU A 64 8.65 13.60 -14.18
N HIS A 65 9.47 14.62 -13.93
CA HIS A 65 9.16 15.64 -12.95
C HIS A 65 7.89 16.41 -13.32
N ALA A 66 7.81 16.88 -14.57
CA ALA A 66 6.67 17.66 -15.05
C ALA A 66 5.36 16.87 -15.02
N ASP A 67 5.41 15.60 -15.44
CA ASP A 67 4.21 14.76 -15.57
C ASP A 67 3.77 14.12 -14.25
N LEU A 68 4.69 13.83 -13.35
CA LEU A 68 4.37 13.12 -12.10
C LEU A 68 4.35 14.04 -10.87
N PHE A 69 5.27 15.00 -10.73
CA PHE A 69 5.38 15.82 -9.52
C PHE A 69 4.76 17.20 -9.65
N ALA A 70 4.80 17.79 -10.85
CA ALA A 70 4.14 19.08 -11.10
C ALA A 70 2.67 18.92 -11.55
N SER A 71 2.17 17.69 -11.67
CA SER A 71 0.78 17.40 -12.01
C SER A 71 -0.14 17.53 -10.81
N VAL A 72 -1.39 17.95 -11.04
CA VAL A 72 -2.44 17.98 -10.02
C VAL A 72 -2.83 16.55 -9.59
N ASP A 73 -2.76 15.59 -10.51
CA ASP A 73 -3.10 14.19 -10.28
C ASP A 73 -1.84 13.34 -10.08
N PHE A 74 -1.14 13.60 -9.00
CA PHE A 74 0.04 12.84 -8.66
C PHE A 74 -0.30 11.37 -8.36
N PRO A 75 0.37 10.39 -8.98
CA PRO A 75 0.00 8.99 -8.82
C PRO A 75 0.17 8.51 -7.37
N ALA A 76 -0.89 7.98 -6.82
CA ALA A 76 -0.86 7.35 -5.50
C ALA A 76 -0.31 5.92 -5.63
N ASN A 77 1.01 5.78 -5.78
CA ASN A 77 1.73 4.48 -5.79
C ASN A 77 3.14 4.70 -5.26
N ILE A 78 3.49 4.03 -4.17
CA ILE A 78 4.78 4.23 -3.48
C ILE A 78 5.99 3.90 -4.37
N LEU A 79 5.91 2.88 -5.22
CA LEU A 79 7.03 2.48 -6.07
C LEU A 79 7.21 3.43 -7.26
N THR A 80 6.13 3.87 -7.89
CA THR A 80 6.19 4.88 -8.95
C THR A 80 6.82 6.17 -8.43
N ARG A 81 6.38 6.63 -7.25
CA ARG A 81 6.93 7.81 -6.58
C ARG A 81 8.41 7.67 -6.29
N ASP A 82 8.80 6.54 -5.71
CA ASP A 82 10.17 6.30 -5.32
C ASP A 82 11.12 6.27 -6.50
N HIS A 83 10.78 5.53 -7.54
CA HIS A 83 11.61 5.44 -8.73
C HIS A 83 11.71 6.78 -9.48
N ALA A 84 10.60 7.50 -9.62
CA ALA A 84 10.60 8.81 -10.27
C ALA A 84 11.44 9.82 -9.48
N ARG A 85 11.27 9.87 -8.16
CA ARG A 85 12.08 10.71 -7.28
C ARG A 85 13.55 10.34 -7.34
N GLY A 86 13.85 9.03 -7.28
CA GLY A 86 15.22 8.53 -7.38
C GLY A 86 15.91 9.00 -8.66
N LEU A 87 15.20 8.99 -9.80
CA LEU A 87 15.74 9.48 -11.06
C LEU A 87 16.04 10.99 -11.03
N VAL A 88 15.10 11.80 -10.52
CA VAL A 88 15.30 13.26 -10.43
C VAL A 88 16.45 13.59 -9.47
N ARG A 89 16.53 12.91 -8.33
CA ARG A 89 17.64 13.05 -7.38
C ARG A 89 18.97 12.64 -7.98
N TYR A 90 18.97 11.57 -8.77
CA TYR A 90 20.19 11.16 -9.48
C TYR A 90 20.62 12.23 -10.49
N ALA A 91 19.69 12.79 -11.27
CA ALA A 91 19.99 13.88 -12.21
C ALA A 91 20.53 15.14 -11.49
N GLU A 92 19.96 15.46 -10.32
CA GLU A 92 20.43 16.55 -9.45
C GLU A 92 21.88 16.29 -8.99
N SER A 93 22.16 15.08 -8.49
CA SER A 93 23.51 14.70 -8.03
C SER A 93 24.56 14.71 -9.13
N GLN A 94 24.16 14.49 -10.38
CA GLN A 94 25.04 14.59 -11.54
C GLN A 94 25.23 16.02 -12.06
N GLY A 95 24.58 17.01 -11.42
CA GLY A 95 24.66 18.42 -11.81
C GLY A 95 24.08 18.71 -13.20
N VAL A 96 23.15 17.88 -13.69
CA VAL A 96 22.54 18.06 -15.01
C VAL A 96 21.27 18.88 -14.99
N LEU A 97 20.68 19.10 -13.81
CA LEU A 97 19.51 19.96 -13.66
C LEU A 97 19.93 21.42 -13.51
N PRO A 98 19.18 22.39 -14.10
CA PRO A 98 19.46 23.82 -13.92
C PRO A 98 19.23 24.24 -12.46
N GLU A 99 19.89 25.34 -12.04
CA GLU A 99 19.81 25.85 -10.66
C GLU A 99 18.39 26.28 -10.26
N ASP A 100 17.56 26.67 -11.20
CA ASP A 100 16.16 27.07 -11.00
C ASP A 100 15.16 25.90 -11.10
N PHE A 101 15.66 24.67 -11.22
CA PHE A 101 14.81 23.49 -11.26
C PHE A 101 14.17 23.26 -9.89
N ASP A 102 12.84 23.22 -9.85
CA ASP A 102 12.10 23.01 -8.61
C ASP A 102 12.13 21.54 -8.16
N SER A 103 13.25 21.14 -7.57
CA SER A 103 13.39 19.81 -6.99
C SER A 103 12.61 19.61 -5.69
N TYR A 104 12.02 20.66 -5.11
CA TYR A 104 11.25 20.56 -3.88
C TYR A 104 9.98 19.71 -4.07
N LEU A 105 9.36 19.80 -5.23
CA LEU A 105 8.12 19.08 -5.56
C LEU A 105 8.26 17.55 -5.49
N ILE A 106 9.48 17.01 -5.62
CA ILE A 106 9.70 15.57 -5.50
C ILE A 106 9.69 15.04 -4.05
N ASN A 107 9.57 15.93 -3.08
CA ASN A 107 9.54 15.55 -1.67
C ASN A 107 8.12 15.52 -1.12
N PRO A 108 7.80 14.60 -0.18
CA PRO A 108 6.52 14.59 0.48
C PRO A 108 6.33 15.86 1.35
N PRO A 109 5.08 16.24 1.66
CA PRO A 109 3.84 15.52 1.37
C PRO A 109 3.32 15.76 -0.05
N TYR A 110 2.82 14.70 -0.71
CA TYR A 110 2.32 14.80 -2.08
C TYR A 110 0.83 15.16 -2.18
N GLY A 111 0.10 15.14 -1.09
CA GLY A 111 -1.28 15.62 -1.02
C GLY A 111 -2.33 14.73 -1.70
N SER A 112 -2.10 13.42 -1.82
CA SER A 112 -3.14 12.52 -2.33
C SER A 112 -4.38 12.54 -1.44
N ALA A 113 -5.57 12.52 -2.05
CA ALA A 113 -6.82 12.50 -1.30
C ALA A 113 -6.95 11.20 -0.48
N TRP A 114 -7.40 11.35 0.78
CA TRP A 114 -7.75 10.18 1.59
C TRP A 114 -9.09 9.60 1.12
N PRO A 115 -9.18 8.29 0.84
CA PRO A 115 -10.44 7.68 0.47
C PRO A 115 -11.35 7.58 1.71
N ILE A 116 -12.48 8.30 1.69
CA ILE A 116 -13.46 8.34 2.79
C ILE A 116 -14.50 7.22 2.66
N GLU A 117 -14.42 6.40 1.64
CA GLU A 117 -15.42 5.41 1.30
C GLU A 117 -15.54 4.34 2.39
N HIS A 118 -16.75 4.20 2.92
CA HIS A 118 -17.08 3.08 3.79
C HIS A 118 -17.56 1.89 2.94
N ILE A 119 -16.82 0.80 2.99
CA ILE A 119 -17.11 -0.40 2.21
C ILE A 119 -17.97 -1.34 3.06
N THR A 120 -19.22 -1.47 2.68
CA THR A 120 -20.21 -2.27 3.41
C THR A 120 -19.94 -3.77 3.29
N GLU A 121 -20.51 -4.54 4.20
CA GLU A 121 -20.41 -6.00 4.18
C GLU A 121 -21.08 -6.57 2.93
N GLU A 122 -22.25 -6.02 2.56
CA GLU A 122 -22.98 -6.42 1.35
C GLU A 122 -22.14 -6.23 0.08
N LYS A 123 -21.33 -5.16 0.04
CA LYS A 123 -20.41 -4.95 -1.08
C LYS A 123 -19.34 -6.04 -1.16
N ILE A 124 -18.80 -6.45 -0.02
CA ILE A 124 -17.83 -7.55 0.04
C ILE A 124 -18.48 -8.90 -0.29
N GLU A 125 -19.68 -9.15 0.21
CA GLU A 125 -20.45 -10.35 -0.10
C GLU A 125 -20.81 -10.45 -1.58
N SER A 126 -21.02 -9.31 -2.27
CA SER A 126 -21.30 -9.27 -3.71
C SER A 126 -20.17 -9.83 -4.58
N TYR A 127 -18.97 -10.00 -4.04
CA TYR A 127 -17.84 -10.65 -4.72
C TYR A 127 -17.80 -12.19 -4.54
N GLU A 128 -18.85 -12.78 -3.94
CA GLU A 128 -19.08 -14.24 -3.87
C GLU A 128 -17.90 -15.04 -3.28
N ARG A 129 -17.12 -14.43 -2.37
CA ARG A 129 -15.93 -15.02 -1.76
C ARG A 129 -14.89 -15.52 -2.78
N ASP A 130 -14.73 -14.80 -3.85
CA ASP A 130 -13.70 -15.06 -4.86
C ASP A 130 -12.26 -15.05 -4.29
N GLU A 131 -11.28 -15.28 -5.13
CA GLU A 131 -9.87 -15.39 -4.71
C GLU A 131 -9.35 -14.10 -4.05
N ILE A 132 -9.74 -12.91 -4.57
CA ILE A 132 -9.34 -11.63 -3.98
C ILE A 132 -9.95 -11.47 -2.59
N THR A 133 -11.24 -11.71 -2.46
CA THR A 133 -11.98 -11.58 -1.21
C THR A 133 -11.43 -12.52 -0.15
N ARG A 134 -11.18 -13.79 -0.51
CA ARG A 134 -10.55 -14.77 0.40
C ARG A 134 -9.17 -14.33 0.85
N SER A 135 -8.37 -13.82 -0.07
CA SER A 135 -6.98 -13.47 0.17
C SER A 135 -6.80 -12.17 0.98
N THR A 136 -7.73 -11.21 0.86
CA THR A 136 -7.64 -9.91 1.55
C THR A 136 -8.52 -9.78 2.78
N VAL A 137 -9.76 -10.28 2.74
CA VAL A 137 -10.74 -10.05 3.82
C VAL A 137 -10.80 -11.23 4.79
N PHE A 138 -10.81 -12.45 4.27
CA PHE A 138 -10.99 -13.66 5.07
C PHE A 138 -9.67 -14.29 5.54
N ASP A 139 -8.68 -13.48 5.85
CA ASP A 139 -7.47 -13.91 6.55
C ASP A 139 -6.55 -14.82 5.72
N GLY A 140 -6.53 -14.60 4.41
CA GLY A 140 -5.61 -15.29 3.50
C GLY A 140 -4.17 -14.79 3.60
N ASP A 141 -3.29 -15.41 2.82
CA ASP A 141 -1.84 -15.14 2.86
C ASP A 141 -1.49 -13.66 2.58
N PHE A 142 -2.21 -13.02 1.65
CA PHE A 142 -1.94 -11.62 1.34
C PHE A 142 -2.31 -10.71 2.51
N ALA A 143 -3.46 -10.94 3.15
CA ALA A 143 -3.85 -10.20 4.34
C ALA A 143 -2.80 -10.35 5.43
N ARG A 144 -2.48 -11.58 5.83
CA ARG A 144 -1.61 -11.86 6.98
C ARG A 144 -0.17 -11.41 6.80
N TYR A 145 0.42 -11.67 5.62
CA TYR A 145 1.86 -11.51 5.42
C TYR A 145 2.26 -10.24 4.69
N GLN A 146 1.30 -9.49 4.14
CA GLN A 146 1.59 -8.28 3.40
C GLN A 146 0.80 -7.08 3.94
N LEU A 147 -0.53 -7.16 3.89
CA LEU A 147 -1.39 -6.03 4.21
C LEU A 147 -1.33 -5.66 5.70
N ASP A 148 -1.45 -6.66 6.58
CA ASP A 148 -1.43 -6.43 8.03
C ASP A 148 -0.12 -5.79 8.46
N TYR A 149 1.00 -6.26 7.93
CA TYR A 149 2.31 -5.67 8.21
C TYR A 149 2.45 -4.24 7.68
N ALA A 150 1.86 -3.93 6.53
CA ALA A 150 1.93 -2.59 5.96
C ALA A 150 1.06 -1.58 6.72
N VAL A 151 -0.02 -2.04 7.35
CA VAL A 151 -1.05 -1.19 7.98
C VAL A 151 -0.86 -1.05 9.48
N ASN A 152 -0.34 -2.06 10.17
CA ASN A 152 -0.23 -2.08 11.64
C ASN A 152 0.69 -1.00 12.20
N ASP A 153 1.61 -0.48 11.41
CA ASP A 153 2.56 0.55 11.84
C ASP A 153 2.04 1.97 11.60
N TRP A 154 0.76 2.11 11.24
CA TRP A 154 0.12 3.40 11.04
C TRP A 154 -0.90 3.72 12.13
N SER A 155 -0.96 5.00 12.47
CA SER A 155 -1.96 5.56 13.37
C SER A 155 -3.28 5.80 12.63
N ALA A 156 -4.39 5.76 13.37
CA ALA A 156 -5.67 6.27 12.89
C ALA A 156 -5.72 7.82 12.83
N ALA A 157 -4.71 8.50 13.33
CA ALA A 157 -4.67 9.96 13.40
C ALA A 157 -4.20 10.59 12.09
N ALA A 158 -4.85 11.68 11.68
CA ALA A 158 -4.39 12.51 10.56
C ALA A 158 -3.03 13.16 10.87
N LYS A 159 -2.21 13.35 9.84
CA LYS A 159 -0.81 13.81 9.93
C LYS A 159 -0.63 15.14 10.69
N LEU A 160 -1.61 16.02 10.62
CA LEU A 160 -1.56 17.36 11.23
C LEU A 160 -2.43 17.49 12.49
N SER A 161 -2.93 16.39 13.05
CA SER A 161 -3.88 16.42 14.17
C SER A 161 -3.24 16.60 15.56
N GLY A 162 -1.91 16.74 15.65
CA GLY A 162 -1.19 16.81 16.93
C GLY A 162 -0.81 15.44 17.50
N PRO A 163 -0.75 15.26 18.83
CA PRO A 163 -0.38 13.98 19.42
C PRO A 163 -1.31 12.84 18.96
N ILE A 164 -0.73 11.68 18.76
CA ILE A 164 -1.49 10.49 18.35
C ILE A 164 -2.44 10.11 19.49
N PRO A 165 -3.78 10.09 19.25
CA PRO A 165 -4.73 9.71 20.28
C PRO A 165 -4.59 8.23 20.64
N THR A 166 -4.90 7.90 21.89
CA THR A 166 -5.06 6.50 22.27
C THR A 166 -6.37 5.92 21.71
N ALA A 167 -6.48 4.61 21.69
CA ALA A 167 -7.74 3.96 21.33
C ALA A 167 -8.89 4.37 22.27
N ARG A 168 -8.56 4.58 23.58
CA ARG A 168 -9.51 5.11 24.57
C ARG A 168 -9.99 6.51 24.19
N ASP A 169 -9.11 7.40 23.75
CA ASP A 169 -9.48 8.76 23.35
C ASP A 169 -10.43 8.75 22.15
N LEU A 170 -10.16 7.87 21.16
CA LEU A 170 -11.03 7.73 19.99
C LEU A 170 -12.40 7.15 20.36
N ALA A 171 -12.43 6.10 21.17
CA ALA A 171 -13.68 5.51 21.65
C ALA A 171 -14.51 6.53 22.44
N GLN A 172 -13.86 7.35 23.27
CA GLN A 172 -14.55 8.41 24.02
C GLN A 172 -15.10 9.50 23.11
N ARG A 173 -14.32 9.97 22.13
CA ARG A 173 -14.79 10.98 21.15
C ARG A 173 -15.99 10.46 20.33
N TRP A 174 -15.94 9.21 19.91
CA TRP A 174 -17.07 8.59 19.24
C TRP A 174 -18.30 8.54 20.14
N PHE A 175 -18.13 8.09 21.39
CA PHE A 175 -19.22 8.01 22.36
C PHE A 175 -19.83 9.39 22.67
N ASP A 176 -19.01 10.42 22.85
CA ASP A 176 -19.47 11.78 23.08
C ASP A 176 -20.33 12.29 21.90
N THR A 177 -19.87 12.02 20.67
CA THR A 177 -20.63 12.36 19.46
C THR A 177 -21.95 11.55 19.37
N PHE A 178 -21.90 10.27 19.67
CA PHE A 178 -23.05 9.39 19.69
C PHE A 178 -24.11 9.84 20.70
N CYS A 179 -23.70 10.29 21.90
CA CYS A 179 -24.59 10.78 22.94
C CYS A 179 -25.42 11.99 22.53
N ILE A 180 -24.96 12.80 21.56
CA ILE A 180 -25.70 13.99 21.09
C ILE A 180 -27.02 13.60 20.43
N THR A 181 -27.07 12.46 19.74
CA THR A 181 -28.23 12.03 18.94
C THR A 181 -28.90 10.74 19.46
N ALA A 182 -28.26 10.05 20.41
CA ALA A 182 -28.73 8.75 20.88
C ALA A 182 -29.94 8.84 21.80
N SER A 183 -30.92 7.98 21.54
CA SER A 183 -32.02 7.77 22.48
C SER A 183 -31.62 6.99 23.75
N PRO A 184 -32.39 7.04 24.83
CA PRO A 184 -32.10 6.24 26.02
C PRO A 184 -31.96 4.72 25.73
N GLU A 185 -32.75 4.21 24.77
CA GLU A 185 -32.70 2.80 24.35
C GLU A 185 -31.37 2.48 23.61
N MET A 186 -30.92 3.37 22.72
CA MET A 186 -29.64 3.23 22.03
C MET A 186 -28.47 3.22 23.02
N LEU A 187 -28.50 4.12 24.00
CA LEU A 187 -27.49 4.17 25.06
C LEU A 187 -27.52 2.93 25.96
N ALA A 188 -28.70 2.39 26.24
CA ALA A 188 -28.86 1.17 27.03
C ALA A 188 -28.28 -0.04 26.27
N ALA A 189 -28.58 -0.15 24.98
CA ALA A 189 -28.06 -1.22 24.12
C ALA A 189 -26.53 -1.15 23.98
N HIS A 190 -25.97 0.05 23.82
CA HIS A 190 -24.50 0.24 23.79
C HIS A 190 -23.86 -0.16 25.11
N ARG A 191 -24.41 0.27 26.25
CA ARG A 191 -23.91 -0.13 27.59
C ARG A 191 -23.98 -1.64 27.81
N ALA A 192 -25.05 -2.28 27.39
CA ALA A 192 -25.21 -3.72 27.50
C ALA A 192 -24.14 -4.47 26.64
N LEU A 193 -23.85 -3.96 25.43
CA LEU A 193 -22.81 -4.51 24.59
C LEU A 193 -21.43 -4.40 25.26
N LEU A 194 -21.09 -3.21 25.78
CA LEU A 194 -19.80 -2.99 26.46
C LEU A 194 -19.67 -3.84 27.73
N ALA A 195 -20.75 -4.05 28.48
CA ALA A 195 -20.75 -4.91 29.66
C ALA A 195 -20.39 -6.36 29.29
N VAL A 196 -21.05 -6.92 28.26
CA VAL A 196 -20.74 -8.28 27.77
C VAL A 196 -19.29 -8.37 27.25
N MET A 197 -18.81 -7.32 26.59
CA MET A 197 -17.43 -7.29 26.10
C MET A 197 -16.41 -7.20 27.23
N SER A 198 -16.72 -6.54 28.36
CA SER A 198 -15.80 -6.37 29.50
C SER A 198 -15.82 -7.55 30.48
N GLU A 199 -16.91 -8.28 30.57
CA GLU A 199 -17.04 -9.47 31.45
C GLU A 199 -16.17 -10.66 30.99
N ALA A 200 -15.67 -10.58 29.77
CA ALA A 200 -14.91 -11.62 29.09
C ALA A 200 -13.49 -11.87 29.66
N SER A 201 -13.22 -11.56 30.91
CA SER A 201 -11.84 -11.55 31.44
C SER A 201 -11.22 -12.94 31.71
N ASN A 202 -12.00 -14.00 31.90
CA ASN A 202 -11.49 -15.30 32.31
C ASN A 202 -11.96 -16.50 31.48
N ASP A 203 -12.98 -16.34 30.65
CA ASP A 203 -13.49 -17.41 29.82
C ASP A 203 -12.94 -17.33 28.39
N SER A 204 -12.88 -18.47 27.71
CA SER A 204 -12.38 -18.49 26.34
C SER A 204 -13.26 -17.61 25.45
N TYR A 205 -12.66 -16.83 24.56
CA TYR A 205 -13.35 -16.05 23.54
C TYR A 205 -14.47 -16.83 22.83
N TRP A 206 -14.27 -18.11 22.62
CA TRP A 206 -15.23 -18.99 21.97
C TRP A 206 -16.53 -19.19 22.77
N THR A 207 -16.44 -19.18 24.09
CA THR A 207 -17.61 -19.30 24.99
C THR A 207 -18.44 -18.01 24.99
N LEU A 208 -17.78 -16.87 24.87
CA LEU A 208 -18.43 -15.55 24.95
C LEU A 208 -18.87 -15.01 23.59
N ARG A 209 -18.30 -15.51 22.51
CA ARG A 209 -18.64 -15.09 21.15
C ARG A 209 -20.13 -15.06 20.87
N PRO A 210 -20.93 -16.11 21.20
CA PRO A 210 -22.39 -16.06 20.99
C PRO A 210 -23.09 -14.95 21.77
N LEU A 211 -22.59 -14.62 22.96
CA LEU A 211 -23.16 -13.53 23.79
C LEU A 211 -22.79 -12.18 23.21
N ILE A 212 -21.55 -12.01 22.76
CA ILE A 212 -21.10 -10.78 22.08
C ILE A 212 -21.89 -10.58 20.78
N ASP A 213 -22.05 -11.63 19.97
CA ASP A 213 -22.78 -11.54 18.71
C ASP A 213 -24.27 -11.19 18.96
N LYS A 214 -24.89 -11.75 20.01
CA LYS A 214 -26.25 -11.40 20.43
C LYS A 214 -26.32 -9.92 20.87
N ALA A 215 -25.38 -9.46 21.67
CA ALA A 215 -25.33 -8.07 22.14
C ALA A 215 -25.06 -7.08 20.97
N LYS A 216 -24.23 -7.43 20.02
CA LYS A 216 -24.02 -6.68 18.77
C LYS A 216 -25.30 -6.59 17.95
N ALA A 217 -26.01 -7.71 17.78
CA ALA A 217 -27.28 -7.72 17.07
C ALA A 217 -28.35 -6.82 17.75
N ALA A 218 -28.41 -6.85 19.07
CA ALA A 218 -29.31 -5.97 19.83
C ALA A 218 -28.91 -4.48 19.68
N PHE A 219 -27.64 -4.17 19.74
CA PHE A 219 -27.16 -2.81 19.52
C PHE A 219 -27.45 -2.35 18.09
N ARG A 220 -27.16 -3.19 17.09
CA ARG A 220 -27.48 -2.92 15.67
C ARG A 220 -28.97 -2.62 15.47
N ALA A 221 -29.84 -3.41 16.09
CA ALA A 221 -31.28 -3.19 16.02
C ALA A 221 -31.74 -1.86 16.65
N ALA A 222 -31.07 -1.45 17.73
CA ALA A 222 -31.39 -0.20 18.43
C ALA A 222 -30.93 1.06 17.68
N VAL A 223 -29.71 1.02 17.09
CA VAL A 223 -29.07 2.21 16.48
C VAL A 223 -29.28 2.31 14.97
N GLY A 224 -29.72 1.24 14.33
CA GLY A 224 -29.82 1.13 12.88
C GLY A 224 -28.48 0.81 12.21
N GLU A 225 -28.57 0.43 10.94
CA GLU A 225 -27.42 -0.10 10.17
C GLU A 225 -26.28 0.89 10.04
N GLN A 226 -26.57 2.13 9.71
CA GLN A 226 -25.55 3.14 9.45
C GLN A 226 -24.68 3.43 10.68
N VAL A 227 -25.29 3.64 11.84
CA VAL A 227 -24.58 3.94 13.09
C VAL A 227 -23.82 2.70 13.55
N PHE A 228 -24.42 1.51 13.42
CA PHE A 228 -23.75 0.26 13.77
C PHE A 228 -22.54 -0.01 12.88
N ALA A 229 -22.65 0.23 11.59
CA ALA A 229 -21.55 0.04 10.65
C ALA A 229 -20.36 0.97 10.96
N GLN A 230 -20.63 2.26 11.25
CA GLN A 230 -19.60 3.19 11.69
C GLN A 230 -18.92 2.73 12.99
N TRP A 231 -19.72 2.39 13.99
CA TRP A 231 -19.20 1.88 15.26
C TRP A 231 -18.35 0.60 15.05
N SER A 232 -18.86 -0.36 14.31
CA SER A 232 -18.18 -1.63 14.06
C SER A 232 -16.86 -1.46 13.29
N ALA A 233 -16.83 -0.54 12.34
CA ALA A 233 -15.65 -0.22 11.58
C ALA A 233 -14.53 0.34 12.49
N GLU A 234 -14.86 1.16 13.46
CA GLU A 234 -13.90 1.80 14.36
C GLU A 234 -13.60 0.96 15.62
N ALA A 235 -14.59 0.24 16.14
CA ALA A 235 -14.48 -0.52 17.39
C ALA A 235 -13.40 -1.61 17.35
N SER A 236 -13.10 -2.16 16.19
CA SER A 236 -11.99 -3.12 16.01
C SER A 236 -10.61 -2.51 16.31
N ASN A 237 -10.47 -1.18 16.22
CA ASN A 237 -9.25 -0.47 16.57
C ASN A 237 -9.18 -0.14 18.06
N TRP A 238 -10.33 0.03 18.71
CA TRP A 238 -10.38 0.43 20.11
C TRP A 238 -10.26 -0.75 21.05
N TYR A 239 -10.82 -1.89 20.66
CA TYR A 239 -10.90 -3.08 21.52
C TYR A 239 -9.96 -4.17 21.02
N GLN A 240 -9.09 -4.63 21.89
CA GLN A 240 -8.26 -5.79 21.65
C GLN A 240 -9.00 -7.05 22.12
N THR A 241 -9.21 -7.98 21.20
CA THR A 241 -9.56 -9.35 21.54
C THR A 241 -8.28 -10.14 21.71
N GLY A 242 -7.92 -10.48 22.92
CA GLY A 242 -6.82 -11.40 23.18
C GLY A 242 -7.15 -12.75 22.56
N MET A 243 -6.31 -13.22 21.64
CA MET A 243 -6.48 -14.51 20.96
C MET A 243 -6.48 -15.70 21.94
N PHE A 244 -5.91 -15.49 23.14
CA PHE A 244 -5.77 -16.47 24.21
C PHE A 244 -6.29 -16.01 25.58
N GLN A 245 -6.66 -14.74 25.71
CA GLN A 245 -7.17 -14.18 26.97
C GLN A 245 -8.50 -13.50 26.65
N GLY A 246 -9.60 -14.19 26.81
CA GLY A 246 -10.96 -13.84 26.39
C GLY A 246 -11.53 -12.44 26.71
N ALA A 247 -10.74 -11.54 27.25
CA ALA A 247 -11.17 -10.19 27.59
C ALA A 247 -11.05 -9.25 26.40
N VAL A 248 -12.09 -8.48 26.15
CA VAL A 248 -12.08 -7.35 25.24
C VAL A 248 -11.70 -6.10 26.06
N HIS A 249 -10.47 -5.67 25.92
CA HIS A 249 -9.97 -4.48 26.63
C HIS A 249 -9.93 -3.27 25.72
N LEU A 250 -10.32 -2.13 26.26
CA LEU A 250 -10.07 -0.85 25.63
C LEU A 250 -8.55 -0.56 25.71
N ARG A 251 -7.92 -0.30 24.57
CA ARG A 251 -6.49 -0.08 24.50
C ARG A 251 -6.13 1.32 25.02
N ASP A 252 -5.14 1.40 25.88
CA ASP A 252 -4.52 2.68 26.29
C ASP A 252 -3.30 3.02 25.41
N GLU A 253 -3.01 2.20 24.41
CA GLU A 253 -1.95 2.41 23.44
C GLU A 253 -2.39 3.37 22.33
N PRO A 254 -1.45 3.97 21.58
CA PRO A 254 -1.75 4.74 20.38
C PRO A 254 -2.68 3.99 19.46
N ALA A 255 -3.71 4.67 18.96
CA ALA A 255 -4.72 4.06 18.10
C ALA A 255 -4.11 3.66 16.75
N GLN A 256 -4.11 2.38 16.49
CA GLN A 256 -3.70 1.83 15.19
C GLN A 256 -4.76 2.07 14.12
N PHE A 257 -4.32 2.12 12.88
CA PHE A 257 -5.22 2.21 11.73
C PHE A 257 -6.13 0.98 11.63
N ASN A 258 -7.33 1.18 11.08
CA ASN A 258 -8.33 0.11 10.97
C ASN A 258 -7.96 -0.94 9.94
N LEU A 259 -7.46 -2.07 10.41
CA LEU A 259 -7.07 -3.20 9.57
C LEU A 259 -8.25 -3.78 8.77
N ALA A 260 -9.43 -3.89 9.37
CA ALA A 260 -10.62 -4.42 8.69
C ALA A 260 -11.06 -3.51 7.53
N TRP A 261 -10.99 -2.19 7.74
CA TRP A 261 -11.23 -1.22 6.67
C TRP A 261 -10.19 -1.36 5.55
N ALA A 262 -8.91 -1.44 5.89
CA ALA A 262 -7.83 -1.58 4.91
C ALA A 262 -7.99 -2.84 4.05
N ARG A 263 -8.33 -3.97 4.68
CA ARG A 263 -8.59 -5.25 3.99
C ARG A 263 -9.74 -5.12 2.99
N ARG A 264 -10.85 -4.51 3.40
CA ARG A 264 -12.02 -4.27 2.52
C ARG A 264 -11.68 -3.31 1.39
N TRP A 265 -10.93 -2.25 1.69
CA TRP A 265 -10.53 -1.26 0.70
C TRP A 265 -9.62 -1.87 -0.37
N VAL A 266 -8.58 -2.62 0.02
CA VAL A 266 -7.69 -3.31 -0.94
C VAL A 266 -8.47 -4.33 -1.77
N CYS A 267 -9.42 -5.05 -1.16
CA CYS A 267 -10.31 -5.98 -1.87
C CYS A 267 -11.10 -5.24 -2.95
N LYS A 268 -11.87 -4.22 -2.57
CA LYS A 268 -12.67 -3.43 -3.51
C LYS A 268 -11.79 -2.81 -4.60
N ARG A 269 -10.68 -2.21 -4.22
CA ARG A 269 -9.78 -1.54 -5.17
C ARG A 269 -9.19 -2.49 -6.20
N ALA A 270 -8.85 -3.72 -5.81
CA ALA A 270 -8.38 -4.73 -6.75
C ALA A 270 -9.43 -5.08 -7.83
N HIS A 271 -10.72 -5.13 -7.45
CA HIS A 271 -11.82 -5.30 -8.42
C HIS A 271 -12.03 -4.05 -9.28
N ASP A 272 -11.98 -2.86 -8.70
CA ASP A 272 -12.11 -1.59 -9.44
C ASP A 272 -10.97 -1.41 -10.47
N LEU A 273 -9.78 -1.95 -10.19
CA LEU A 273 -8.66 -1.99 -11.13
C LEU A 273 -8.87 -2.99 -12.29
N GLY A 274 -9.92 -3.80 -12.24
CA GLY A 274 -10.34 -4.67 -13.33
C GLY A 274 -10.14 -6.17 -13.12
N TRP A 275 -9.71 -6.61 -11.92
CA TRP A 275 -9.71 -8.05 -11.67
C TRP A 275 -11.16 -8.58 -11.57
N SER A 276 -11.39 -9.72 -12.17
CA SER A 276 -12.64 -10.45 -12.02
C SER A 276 -12.42 -11.95 -12.11
N GLU A 277 -13.24 -12.71 -11.40
CA GLU A 277 -13.20 -14.18 -11.44
C GLU A 277 -13.41 -14.71 -12.88
N ALA A 278 -14.31 -14.08 -13.64
CA ALA A 278 -14.61 -14.48 -15.00
C ALA A 278 -13.42 -14.35 -15.97
N LEU A 279 -12.55 -13.36 -15.77
CA LEU A 279 -11.39 -13.12 -16.64
C LEU A 279 -10.11 -13.81 -16.15
N HIS A 280 -9.95 -13.97 -14.84
CA HIS A 280 -8.66 -14.33 -14.26
C HIS A 280 -8.73 -15.56 -13.34
N GLY A 281 -9.94 -15.97 -12.90
CA GLY A 281 -10.13 -16.99 -11.90
C GLY A 281 -9.55 -18.35 -12.27
N ASP A 282 -9.79 -18.81 -13.50
CA ASP A 282 -9.26 -20.09 -13.99
C ASP A 282 -7.73 -20.10 -14.00
N PHE A 283 -7.12 -19.01 -14.46
CA PHE A 283 -5.66 -18.88 -14.46
C PHE A 283 -5.11 -18.86 -13.05
N ASP A 284 -5.67 -18.04 -12.16
CA ASP A 284 -5.23 -17.93 -10.76
C ASP A 284 -5.42 -19.26 -10.01
N ALA A 285 -6.49 -19.99 -10.28
CA ALA A 285 -6.74 -21.31 -9.72
C ALA A 285 -5.72 -22.35 -10.21
N SER A 286 -5.31 -22.30 -11.47
CA SER A 286 -4.32 -23.21 -12.05
C SER A 286 -2.95 -23.08 -11.37
N ILE A 287 -2.56 -21.86 -11.00
CA ILE A 287 -1.28 -21.56 -10.32
C ILE A 287 -1.33 -21.92 -8.84
N ARG A 288 -2.48 -21.83 -8.18
CA ARG A 288 -2.61 -21.99 -6.71
C ARG A 288 -2.15 -23.35 -6.20
N ASN A 289 -2.30 -24.39 -7.00
CA ASN A 289 -2.07 -25.77 -6.58
C ASN A 289 -0.60 -26.20 -6.61
N ASP A 290 0.30 -25.37 -7.15
CA ASP A 290 1.70 -25.74 -7.34
C ASP A 290 2.64 -24.70 -6.77
N ARG A 291 2.78 -24.67 -5.44
CA ARG A 291 3.57 -23.68 -4.68
C ARG A 291 5.07 -23.78 -4.89
N HIS A 292 5.56 -24.87 -5.45
CA HIS A 292 7.00 -25.18 -5.44
C HIS A 292 7.70 -24.98 -6.80
N THR A 293 6.95 -24.85 -7.89
CA THR A 293 7.52 -24.86 -9.26
C THR A 293 7.32 -23.54 -10.01
N HIS A 294 6.61 -22.55 -9.44
CA HIS A 294 6.19 -21.39 -10.23
C HIS A 294 7.11 -20.19 -10.17
N ALA A 295 7.66 -19.85 -11.33
CA ALA A 295 8.17 -18.51 -11.64
C ALA A 295 7.03 -17.49 -11.94
N VAL A 296 5.76 -17.87 -11.83
CA VAL A 296 4.59 -17.08 -12.22
C VAL A 296 3.71 -16.81 -11.02
N GLU A 297 3.37 -15.56 -10.79
CA GLU A 297 2.48 -15.11 -9.71
C GLU A 297 1.04 -14.99 -10.22
N ARG A 298 0.05 -15.28 -9.35
CA ARG A 298 -1.37 -15.11 -9.66
C ARG A 298 -1.66 -13.66 -10.07
N ILE A 299 -2.54 -13.49 -11.05
CA ILE A 299 -2.94 -12.17 -11.54
C ILE A 299 -3.63 -11.38 -10.43
N GLY A 300 -4.55 -12.01 -9.68
CA GLY A 300 -5.22 -11.37 -8.55
C GLY A 300 -4.26 -10.80 -7.52
N LYS A 301 -3.17 -11.52 -7.22
CA LYS A 301 -2.14 -11.02 -6.31
C LYS A 301 -1.45 -9.75 -6.81
N LYS A 302 -1.30 -9.58 -8.14
CA LYS A 302 -0.75 -8.34 -8.72
C LYS A 302 -1.69 -7.16 -8.50
N TYR A 303 -2.98 -7.34 -8.71
CA TYR A 303 -3.98 -6.30 -8.43
C TYR A 303 -4.02 -5.92 -6.95
N GLN A 304 -3.90 -6.92 -6.05
CA GLN A 304 -3.78 -6.67 -4.61
C GLN A 304 -2.55 -5.83 -4.26
N TRP A 305 -1.39 -6.10 -4.90
CA TRP A 305 -0.18 -5.30 -4.71
C TRP A 305 -0.34 -3.86 -5.19
N ILE A 306 -0.95 -3.63 -6.34
CA ILE A 306 -1.21 -2.27 -6.85
C ILE A 306 -2.10 -1.52 -5.87
N ALA A 307 -3.19 -2.14 -5.43
CA ALA A 307 -4.09 -1.55 -4.44
C ALA A 307 -3.38 -1.25 -3.10
N LEU A 308 -2.54 -2.16 -2.63
CA LEU A 308 -1.78 -1.95 -1.40
C LEU A 308 -0.77 -0.81 -1.53
N TYR A 309 -0.03 -0.71 -2.64
CA TYR A 309 0.90 0.40 -2.87
C TYR A 309 0.20 1.75 -3.02
N GLU A 310 -1.00 1.75 -3.57
CA GLU A 310 -1.86 2.93 -3.56
C GLU A 310 -2.28 3.31 -2.13
N LEU A 311 -2.73 2.34 -1.33
CA LEU A 311 -3.09 2.58 0.07
C LEU A 311 -1.89 3.12 0.87
N CYS A 312 -0.73 2.52 0.75
CA CYS A 312 0.49 2.95 1.43
C CYS A 312 0.87 4.40 1.05
N ALA A 313 0.75 4.77 -0.22
CA ALA A 313 0.99 6.14 -0.65
C ALA A 313 0.02 7.13 0.01
N ARG A 314 -1.28 6.80 0.03
CA ARG A 314 -2.31 7.62 0.66
C ARG A 314 -2.16 7.70 2.18
N MET A 315 -1.77 6.62 2.83
CA MET A 315 -1.46 6.61 4.27
C MET A 315 -0.26 7.52 4.56
N THR A 316 0.80 7.43 3.77
CA THR A 316 1.99 8.29 3.88
C THR A 316 1.65 9.77 3.79
N ASP A 317 0.73 10.15 2.90
CA ASP A 317 0.35 11.54 2.73
C ASP A 317 -0.56 12.06 3.85
N ASN A 318 -1.41 11.21 4.41
CA ASN A 318 -2.54 11.63 5.23
C ASN A 318 -2.46 11.23 6.70
N LEU A 319 -1.73 10.17 7.05
CA LEU A 319 -1.69 9.62 8.41
C LEU A 319 -0.32 9.78 9.05
N GLN A 320 -0.30 9.64 10.38
CA GLN A 320 0.93 9.59 11.14
C GLN A 320 1.43 8.15 11.28
N PRO A 321 2.71 7.85 11.03
CA PRO A 321 3.29 6.56 11.40
C PRO A 321 3.30 6.42 12.93
N LEU A 322 3.08 5.22 13.42
CA LEU A 322 3.27 4.93 14.84
C LEU A 322 4.77 4.96 15.17
N PRO A 323 5.15 5.48 16.35
CA PRO A 323 6.53 5.40 16.81
C PRO A 323 6.95 3.93 16.87
N GLY A 324 8.12 3.61 16.31
CA GLY A 324 8.67 2.25 16.32
C GLY A 324 8.72 1.68 17.73
N ARG A 325 8.40 0.41 17.87
CA ARG A 325 8.36 -0.27 19.19
C ARG A 325 9.73 -0.66 19.73
N ASP A 326 10.81 -0.46 19.02
CA ASP A 326 12.14 -0.78 19.52
C ASP A 326 12.88 0.49 20.01
N GLU A 327 13.70 0.28 21.03
CA GLU A 327 14.50 1.28 21.70
C GLU A 327 15.47 2.05 20.79
N ALA A 328 15.65 1.59 19.56
CA ALA A 328 16.56 2.18 18.56
C ALA A 328 15.91 3.24 17.67
N GLY A 329 14.58 3.42 17.71
CA GLY A 329 13.88 4.42 16.88
C GLY A 329 13.94 4.11 15.38
N ASP A 330 14.20 2.86 15.01
CA ASP A 330 14.50 2.47 13.65
C ASP A 330 13.22 2.34 12.81
N ILE A 331 12.94 3.38 12.01
CA ILE A 331 11.85 3.42 11.01
C ILE A 331 12.02 2.31 9.96
N MET A 332 13.18 1.69 9.89
CA MET A 332 13.52 0.61 8.95
C MET A 332 12.65 -0.64 9.06
N ARG A 333 11.78 -0.76 10.06
CA ARG A 333 10.83 -1.86 10.21
C ARG A 333 9.49 -1.65 9.53
N LEU A 334 9.19 -0.43 9.07
CA LEU A 334 7.97 -0.14 8.31
C LEU A 334 8.06 -0.80 6.94
N ARG A 335 7.49 -1.98 6.82
CA ARG A 335 7.36 -2.66 5.52
C ARG A 335 6.38 -1.89 4.64
N ASN A 336 6.74 -1.72 3.38
CA ASN A 336 5.89 -1.05 2.38
C ASN A 336 5.50 0.40 2.72
N ILE A 337 6.31 1.08 3.53
CA ILE A 337 6.19 2.52 3.66
C ILE A 337 6.66 3.19 2.38
N ASP A 338 6.10 4.36 2.06
CA ASP A 338 6.65 5.18 0.98
C ASP A 338 8.11 5.53 1.32
N PRO A 339 9.08 5.08 0.53
CA PRO A 339 10.50 5.29 0.83
C PRO A 339 10.87 6.78 0.97
N SER A 340 10.03 7.68 0.46
CA SER A 340 10.23 9.12 0.62
C SER A 340 10.22 9.59 2.08
N LEU A 341 9.54 8.88 2.99
CA LEU A 341 9.59 9.18 4.42
C LEU A 341 10.95 8.88 5.06
N LEU A 342 11.69 7.93 4.51
CA LEU A 342 12.98 7.52 5.05
C LEU A 342 14.08 8.56 4.79
N VAL A 343 13.93 9.37 3.75
CA VAL A 343 14.95 10.35 3.32
C VAL A 343 14.90 11.66 4.11
N THR A 344 13.74 11.99 4.71
CA THR A 344 13.60 13.24 5.47
C THR A 344 14.29 13.22 6.82
N GLN A 345 14.82 12.07 7.26
CA GLN A 345 15.38 11.92 8.61
C GLN A 345 16.92 11.96 8.68
N THR A 346 17.63 11.78 7.56
CA THR A 346 19.09 11.89 7.53
C THR A 346 19.56 12.53 6.25
N GLU A 347 20.19 13.70 6.35
CA GLU A 347 20.81 14.39 5.19
C GLU A 347 21.94 13.57 4.57
N ASP A 348 22.52 12.61 5.29
CA ASP A 348 23.66 11.79 4.85
C ASP A 348 23.30 10.49 4.10
N ASP A 349 22.06 9.97 4.21
CA ASP A 349 21.73 8.65 3.65
C ASP A 349 21.25 8.68 2.19
N GLY A 350 21.11 9.85 1.58
CA GLY A 350 20.67 9.97 0.18
C GLY A 350 21.55 9.21 -0.81
N TRP A 351 22.84 9.09 -0.52
CA TRP A 351 23.81 8.41 -1.39
C TRP A 351 23.79 6.90 -1.29
N ARG A 352 23.54 6.32 -0.13
CA ARG A 352 23.43 4.86 0.06
C ARG A 352 22.32 4.24 -0.79
N ARG A 353 21.28 4.99 -1.07
CA ARG A 353 20.20 4.55 -1.95
C ARG A 353 20.64 4.29 -3.38
N PHE A 354 21.60 5.03 -3.88
CA PHE A 354 22.14 4.83 -5.23
C PHE A 354 23.08 3.63 -5.27
N GLU A 355 23.76 3.31 -4.17
CA GLU A 355 24.61 2.11 -4.04
C GLU A 355 23.77 0.82 -3.94
N GLU A 356 22.60 0.88 -3.28
CA GLU A 356 21.67 -0.25 -3.16
C GLU A 356 20.76 -0.46 -4.38
N ALA A 357 20.88 0.34 -5.42
CA ALA A 357 20.19 0.16 -6.70
C ALA A 357 20.60 -1.14 -7.45
N SER A 358 21.45 -1.96 -6.85
CA SER A 358 21.93 -3.25 -7.38
C SER A 358 20.79 -4.22 -7.77
N PHE A 359 19.59 -4.08 -7.19
CA PHE A 359 18.44 -4.89 -7.61
C PHE A 359 18.03 -4.62 -9.06
N TRP A 360 18.14 -3.37 -9.52
CA TRP A 360 17.77 -2.95 -10.87
C TRP A 360 18.94 -2.98 -11.85
N VAL A 361 20.15 -3.02 -11.31
CA VAL A 361 21.37 -3.13 -12.11
C VAL A 361 21.76 -4.61 -12.17
N PRO A 362 21.66 -5.27 -13.33
CA PRO A 362 22.10 -6.65 -13.48
C PRO A 362 23.60 -6.75 -13.12
N PRO A 363 24.09 -7.89 -12.62
CA PRO A 363 25.50 -8.11 -12.41
C PRO A 363 26.31 -7.81 -13.67
N GLU A 364 27.54 -7.33 -13.51
CA GLU A 364 28.38 -6.90 -14.62
C GLU A 364 28.52 -7.93 -15.77
N PRO A 365 28.56 -9.26 -15.52
CA PRO A 365 28.49 -10.26 -16.57
C PRO A 365 27.25 -10.22 -17.45
N ASP A 366 26.11 -9.81 -16.88
CA ASP A 366 24.81 -9.73 -17.57
C ASP A 366 24.64 -8.39 -18.32
N LEU A 367 25.53 -7.43 -18.08
CA LEU A 367 25.55 -6.11 -18.73
C LEU A 367 26.31 -6.10 -20.05
N LYS A 368 26.84 -7.22 -20.50
CA LYS A 368 27.52 -7.30 -21.81
C LYS A 368 26.53 -6.90 -22.90
N PRO A 369 26.94 -6.00 -23.82
CA PRO A 369 26.10 -5.66 -24.94
C PRO A 369 25.75 -6.94 -25.71
N VAL A 370 24.49 -7.32 -25.65
CA VAL A 370 23.98 -8.42 -26.44
C VAL A 370 23.76 -7.86 -27.85
N ALA A 371 24.34 -8.48 -28.86
CA ALA A 371 24.06 -8.14 -30.24
C ALA A 371 22.56 -8.32 -30.51
N ALA A 372 21.98 -7.53 -31.41
CA ALA A 372 20.53 -7.53 -31.63
C ALA A 372 19.95 -8.92 -32.04
N ASP A 373 20.76 -9.73 -32.71
CA ASP A 373 20.47 -11.12 -33.05
C ASP A 373 20.45 -12.04 -31.81
N GLN A 374 21.35 -11.82 -30.85
CA GLN A 374 21.38 -12.57 -29.59
C GLN A 374 20.25 -12.16 -28.62
N ALA A 375 19.73 -10.93 -28.71
CA ALA A 375 18.55 -10.51 -27.94
C ALA A 375 17.28 -11.25 -28.37
N LEU A 376 17.15 -11.58 -29.65
CA LEU A 376 16.06 -12.39 -30.18
C LEU A 376 16.15 -13.85 -29.73
N ASP A 377 17.34 -14.43 -29.70
CA ASP A 377 17.56 -15.78 -29.20
C ASP A 377 17.26 -15.88 -27.69
N TRP A 378 17.62 -14.87 -26.91
CA TRP A 378 17.31 -14.81 -25.48
C TRP A 378 15.81 -14.71 -25.20
N LEU A 379 15.04 -13.99 -26.02
CA LEU A 379 13.59 -13.94 -25.97
C LEU A 379 12.93 -15.29 -26.32
N ASN A 380 13.55 -16.09 -27.18
CA ASN A 380 13.03 -17.38 -27.63
C ASN A 380 13.36 -18.53 -26.65
N VAL A 381 14.45 -18.46 -25.89
CA VAL A 381 14.88 -19.52 -24.95
C VAL A 381 13.97 -19.66 -23.72
N ASN A 382 13.06 -18.71 -23.46
CA ASN A 382 12.16 -18.74 -22.32
C ASN A 382 10.68 -19.01 -22.70
N GLN A 383 10.44 -19.63 -23.84
CA GLN A 383 9.09 -20.06 -24.28
C GLN A 383 8.79 -21.55 -24.02
N ASP A 384 9.75 -22.33 -23.47
CA ASP A 384 9.57 -23.74 -23.09
C ASP A 384 9.27 -23.92 -21.59
#